data_27aea040c9664d3bc89e64a5f14de073
#
_entry.id   27aea040c9664d3bc89e64a5f14de073
#
_cell.length_a   1.000
_cell.length_b   1.000
_cell.length_c   1.000
_cell.angle_alpha   90.00
_cell.angle_beta   90.00
_cell.angle_gamma   90.00
#
_symmetry.space_group_name_H-M   'P 1'
#
loop_
_entity.id
_entity.type
_entity.pdbx_description
1 polymer ?
#
loop_
_entity_poly.entity_id
_entity_poly.type
_entity_poly.pdbx_seq_one_letter_code
_entity_poly.pdbx_strand_id
1 'polypeptide(L)'
;MEIHPQMYEELGKLRQRLKEEGRQAQGRTPVVCSDDALAEIAQMRPQKLSDFEGITGVGKTFVENYGLQFLSVVRKYAELDAER
;
A
#
# COMPACT_ATOMS: atom_id res chain seq x y z
N MET A 1 -17.83 4.78 2.06
CA MET A 1 -16.62 5.50 2.49
C MET A 1 -15.81 5.87 1.27
N GLU A 2 -15.40 7.11 1.14
CA GLU A 2 -14.68 7.56 -0.03
C GLU A 2 -13.20 7.24 0.06
N ILE A 3 -12.63 6.79 -1.06
CA ILE A 3 -11.20 6.60 -1.18
C ILE A 3 -10.58 7.95 -1.48
N HIS A 4 -9.56 8.33 -0.72
CA HIS A 4 -8.82 9.58 -0.95
C HIS A 4 -8.08 9.45 -2.29
N PRO A 5 -8.43 10.25 -3.31
CA PRO A 5 -7.89 10.02 -4.66
C PRO A 5 -6.37 10.22 -4.75
N GLN A 6 -5.83 11.19 -4.04
CA GLN A 6 -4.39 11.43 -4.04
C GLN A 6 -3.64 10.31 -3.33
N MET A 7 -4.20 9.79 -2.23
CA MET A 7 -3.60 8.67 -1.52
C MET A 7 -3.59 7.42 -2.39
N TYR A 8 -4.72 7.13 -3.04
CA TYR A 8 -4.82 5.98 -3.94
C TYR A 8 -3.79 6.07 -5.07
N GLU A 9 -3.65 7.27 -5.66
CA GLU A 9 -2.68 7.49 -6.73
C GLU A 9 -1.24 7.27 -6.22
N GLU A 10 -0.93 7.77 -5.04
CA GLU A 10 0.40 7.59 -4.47
C GLU A 10 0.70 6.14 -4.13
N LEU A 11 -0.30 5.40 -3.64
CA LEU A 11 -0.16 3.97 -3.40
C LEU A 11 0.11 3.22 -4.71
N GLY A 12 -0.56 3.62 -5.78
CA GLY A 12 -0.33 3.04 -7.10
C GLY A 12 1.08 3.30 -7.63
N LYS A 13 1.58 4.51 -7.42
CA LYS A 13 2.95 4.88 -7.80
C LYS A 13 3.97 4.09 -6.98
N LEU A 14 3.71 3.91 -5.70
CA LEU A 14 4.57 3.10 -4.84
C LEU A 14 4.62 1.66 -5.34
N ARG A 15 3.46 1.08 -5.65
CA ARG A 15 3.41 -0.28 -6.19
C ARG A 15 4.24 -0.40 -7.46
N GLN A 16 4.11 0.57 -8.37
CA GLN A 16 4.85 0.55 -9.63
C GLN A 16 6.35 0.64 -9.39
N ARG A 17 6.77 1.49 -8.46
CA ARG A 17 8.19 1.62 -8.10
C ARG A 17 8.73 0.31 -7.53
N LEU A 18 7.98 -0.33 -6.66
CA LEU A 18 8.39 -1.60 -6.07
C LEU A 18 8.51 -2.70 -7.12
N LYS A 19 7.62 -2.71 -8.11
CA LYS A 19 7.71 -3.65 -9.23
C LYS A 19 8.99 -3.43 -10.04
N GLU A 20 9.31 -2.18 -10.32
CA GLU A 20 10.52 -1.85 -11.09
C GLU A 20 11.80 -2.21 -10.33
N GLU A 21 11.84 -1.88 -9.04
CA GLU A 21 12.98 -2.21 -8.20
C GLU A 21 13.19 -3.73 -8.13
N GLY A 22 12.11 -4.47 -7.98
CA GLY A 22 12.16 -5.92 -7.94
C GLY A 22 12.59 -6.52 -9.27
N ARG A 23 12.12 -5.96 -10.38
CA ARG A 23 12.51 -6.41 -11.71
C ARG A 23 14.02 -6.23 -11.93
N GLN A 24 14.55 -5.09 -11.52
CA GLN A 24 15.99 -4.81 -11.67
C GLN A 24 16.82 -5.71 -10.76
N ALA A 25 16.35 -5.99 -9.55
CA ALA A 25 17.09 -6.80 -8.59
C ALA A 25 17.01 -8.30 -8.87
N GLN A 26 15.86 -8.79 -9.37
CA GLN A 26 15.60 -10.22 -9.50
C GLN A 26 15.49 -10.70 -10.94
N GLY A 27 15.48 -9.78 -11.90
CA GLY A 27 15.33 -10.12 -13.32
C GLY A 27 13.90 -10.42 -13.75
N ARG A 28 12.94 -10.28 -12.84
CA ARG A 28 11.52 -10.48 -13.14
C ARG A 28 10.68 -9.56 -12.26
N THR A 29 9.50 -9.20 -12.75
CA THR A 29 8.60 -8.30 -12.02
C THR A 29 7.89 -9.04 -10.89
N PRO A 30 8.08 -8.64 -9.64
CA PRO A 30 7.37 -9.26 -8.53
C PRO A 30 5.89 -8.85 -8.52
N VAL A 31 5.06 -9.71 -7.94
CA VAL A 31 3.67 -9.37 -7.68
C VAL A 31 3.62 -8.72 -6.30
N VAL A 32 3.39 -7.40 -6.28
CA VAL A 32 3.31 -6.66 -5.01
C VAL A 32 1.92 -6.85 -4.40
N CYS A 33 0.88 -6.39 -5.10
CA CYS A 33 -0.50 -6.61 -4.71
C CYS A 33 -1.41 -6.37 -5.91
N SER A 34 -2.63 -6.88 -5.85
CA SER A 34 -3.63 -6.67 -6.90
C SER A 34 -4.24 -5.27 -6.81
N ASP A 35 -4.96 -4.87 -7.86
CA ASP A 35 -5.70 -3.61 -7.84
C ASP A 35 -6.77 -3.62 -6.75
N ASP A 36 -7.41 -4.75 -6.53
CA ASP A 36 -8.43 -4.87 -5.47
C ASP A 36 -7.82 -4.69 -4.09
N ALA A 37 -6.66 -5.28 -3.85
CA ALA A 37 -5.95 -5.11 -2.59
C ALA A 37 -5.52 -3.66 -2.37
N LEU A 38 -5.05 -3.01 -3.42
CA LEU A 38 -4.65 -1.60 -3.35
C LEU A 38 -5.82 -0.71 -2.99
N ALA A 39 -6.98 -0.94 -3.62
CA ALA A 39 -8.20 -0.18 -3.33
C ALA A 39 -8.64 -0.41 -1.88
N GLU A 40 -8.55 -1.64 -1.40
CA GLU A 40 -8.94 -1.96 -0.03
C GLU A 40 -8.01 -1.29 0.99
N ILE A 41 -6.71 -1.25 0.73
CA ILE A 41 -5.76 -0.53 1.58
C ILE A 41 -6.16 0.95 1.66
N ALA A 42 -6.47 1.56 0.52
CA ALA A 42 -6.87 2.97 0.47
C ALA A 42 -8.17 3.21 1.23
N GLN A 43 -9.08 2.25 1.20
CA GLN A 43 -10.37 2.34 1.84
C GLN A 43 -10.28 2.10 3.35
N MET A 44 -9.54 1.08 3.76
CA MET A 44 -9.43 0.68 5.16
C MET A 44 -8.50 1.59 5.97
N ARG A 45 -7.56 2.22 5.32
CA ARG A 45 -6.61 3.15 5.95
C ARG A 45 -5.90 2.56 7.17
N PRO A 46 -5.12 1.48 7.00
CA PRO A 46 -4.42 0.87 8.14
C PRO A 46 -3.47 1.87 8.80
N GLN A 47 -3.41 1.84 10.12
CA GLN A 47 -2.58 2.74 10.91
C GLN A 47 -1.37 2.03 11.52
N LYS A 48 -1.38 0.71 11.50
CA LYS A 48 -0.27 -0.12 12.00
C LYS A 48 -0.21 -1.39 11.17
N LEU A 49 0.91 -2.10 11.27
CA LEU A 49 1.11 -3.29 10.44
C LEU A 49 0.06 -4.37 10.66
N SER A 50 -0.38 -4.55 11.89
CA SER A 50 -1.41 -5.57 12.19
C SER A 50 -2.75 -5.27 11.53
N ASP A 51 -3.01 -4.02 11.17
CA ASP A 51 -4.26 -3.66 10.49
C ASP A 51 -4.33 -4.22 9.06
N PHE A 52 -3.20 -4.60 8.48
CA PHE A 52 -3.20 -5.23 7.15
C PHE A 52 -3.77 -6.63 7.17
N GLU A 53 -3.79 -7.29 8.32
CA GLU A 53 -4.23 -8.70 8.42
C GLU A 53 -5.67 -8.92 7.95
N GLY A 54 -6.52 -7.91 8.07
CA GLY A 54 -7.92 -8.03 7.66
C GLY A 54 -8.15 -7.68 6.19
N ILE A 55 -7.11 -7.34 5.45
CA ILE A 55 -7.26 -6.89 4.06
C ILE A 55 -7.07 -8.07 3.11
N THR A 56 -8.08 -8.31 2.28
CA THR A 56 -8.05 -9.40 1.29
C THR A 56 -6.95 -9.17 0.28
N GLY A 57 -6.17 -10.21 0.01
CA GLY A 57 -5.07 -10.15 -0.96
C GLY A 57 -3.77 -9.59 -0.39
N VAL A 58 -3.76 -9.29 0.90
CA VAL A 58 -2.56 -8.82 1.60
C VAL A 58 -2.17 -9.88 2.62
N GLY A 59 -1.11 -10.62 2.33
CA GLY A 59 -0.63 -11.68 3.20
C GLY A 59 0.56 -11.25 4.02
N LYS A 60 1.06 -12.21 4.80
CA LYS A 60 2.21 -11.99 5.67
C LYS A 60 3.45 -11.55 4.88
N THR A 61 3.69 -12.15 3.72
CA THR A 61 4.83 -11.81 2.87
C THR A 61 4.78 -10.37 2.41
N PHE A 62 3.58 -9.90 2.01
CA PHE A 62 3.39 -8.50 1.63
C PHE A 62 3.75 -7.58 2.80
N VAL A 63 3.24 -7.88 3.98
CA VAL A 63 3.49 -7.05 5.17
C VAL A 63 4.97 -7.00 5.49
N GLU A 64 5.65 -8.14 5.45
CA GLU A 64 7.08 -8.20 5.74
C GLU A 64 7.93 -7.43 4.73
N ASN A 65 7.58 -7.50 3.45
CA ASN A 65 8.39 -6.91 2.39
C ASN A 65 8.02 -5.46 2.09
N TYR A 66 6.75 -5.10 2.19
CA TYR A 66 6.26 -3.80 1.72
C TYR A 66 5.39 -3.05 2.73
N GLY A 67 4.99 -3.70 3.81
CA GLY A 67 4.01 -3.14 4.74
C GLY A 67 4.37 -1.76 5.26
N LEU A 68 5.62 -1.55 5.67
CA LEU A 68 6.05 -0.27 6.20
C LEU A 68 5.95 0.86 5.18
N GLN A 69 6.25 0.56 3.92
CA GLN A 69 6.21 1.57 2.87
C GLN A 69 4.77 2.00 2.57
N PHE A 70 3.85 1.04 2.47
CA PHE A 70 2.44 1.35 2.27
C PHE A 70 1.84 2.03 3.50
N LEU A 71 2.21 1.59 4.68
CA LEU A 71 1.77 2.20 5.93
C LEU A 71 2.18 3.67 6.01
N SER A 72 3.41 3.97 5.60
CA SER A 72 3.94 5.33 5.61
C SER A 72 3.08 6.26 4.75
N VAL A 73 2.67 5.80 3.56
CA VAL A 73 1.80 6.60 2.69
C VAL A 73 0.44 6.84 3.34
N VAL A 74 -0.16 5.79 3.88
CA VAL A 74 -1.49 5.91 4.49
C VAL A 74 -1.46 6.86 5.69
N ARG A 75 -0.44 6.74 6.53
CA ARG A 75 -0.31 7.60 7.71
C ARG A 75 -0.05 9.05 7.36
N LYS A 76 0.70 9.29 6.30
CA LYS A 76 0.95 10.64 5.81
C LYS A 76 -0.38 11.35 5.50
N TYR A 77 -1.27 10.67 4.79
CA TYR A 77 -2.56 11.26 4.44
C TYR A 77 -3.51 11.36 5.64
N ALA A 78 -3.40 10.44 6.58
CA ALA A 78 -4.17 10.54 7.82
C ALA A 78 -3.78 11.78 8.61
N GLU A 79 -2.48 12.09 8.68
CA GLU A 79 -2.00 13.29 9.36
C GLU A 79 -2.45 14.56 8.65
N LEU A 80 -2.41 14.57 7.32
CA LEU A 80 -2.87 15.72 6.54
C LEU A 80 -4.37 15.98 6.76
N ASP A 81 -5.16 14.92 6.79
CA ASP A 81 -6.60 15.05 7.03
C ASP A 81 -6.89 15.54 8.45
N ALA A 82 -6.09 15.13 9.42
CA ALA A 82 -6.27 15.53 10.82
C ALA A 82 -5.96 17.00 11.06
N GLU A 83 -5.16 17.62 10.21
CA GLU A 83 -4.78 19.02 10.33
C GLU A 83 -5.83 20.00 9.78
N ARG A 84 -6.88 19.51 9.16
CA ARG A 84 -7.93 20.35 8.59
C ARG A 84 -8.98 20.80 9.60
#